data_6c7b851537f13142ac2ffc396a8a7360
#
_entry.id   6c7b851537f13142ac2ffc396a8a7360
#
_cell.length_a   1.000
_cell.length_b   1.000
_cell.length_c   1.000
_cell.angle_alpha   90.00
_cell.angle_beta   90.00
_cell.angle_gamma   90.00
#
_symmetry.space_group_name_H-M   'P 1'
#
loop_
_entity.id
_entity.type
_entity.pdbx_description
1 polymer ?
#
loop_
_entity_poly.entity_id
_entity_poly.type
_entity_poly.pdbx_seq_one_letter_code
_entity_poly.pdbx_strand_id
1 'polypeptide(L)'
;MKKAGWIPAYLALGFVWGCSFLFIEKGLTFLTPSGVAFVRCALGALTLVILLKLKRLHLPKDLRIWFKLWIVSLLLNSIPGVLFATAQQDVTSILAGLINATTPLMTLLVMLAAFKEEKVSFNQKFGLIVGATGILTVFGVWNGLGNNSTTAVLMLLLAVLCYGISYPYTKRTIIPLQLPSEVLATTQLILATLTLLPLYILNGSRDDEI
;
A
#
# COMPACT_ATOMS: atom_id res chain seq x y z
N MET A 1 -0.87 27.87 18.23
CA MET A 1 -0.92 26.62 17.45
C MET A 1 -1.83 25.62 18.15
N LYS A 2 -2.97 25.28 17.57
CA LYS A 2 -3.91 24.30 18.15
C LYS A 2 -3.27 22.89 18.02
N LYS A 3 -2.65 22.42 19.11
CA LYS A 3 -1.85 21.17 19.17
C LYS A 3 -2.65 19.86 19.04
N ALA A 4 -3.96 19.89 18.87
CA ALA A 4 -4.80 18.68 18.88
C ALA A 4 -5.61 18.40 17.59
N GLY A 5 -5.54 19.26 16.58
CA GLY A 5 -6.42 19.16 15.41
C GLY A 5 -6.12 18.00 14.44
N TRP A 6 -4.95 17.36 14.50
CA TRP A 6 -4.56 16.25 13.64
C TRP A 6 -4.95 14.87 14.20
N ILE A 7 -5.18 14.74 15.52
CA ILE A 7 -5.44 13.46 16.18
C ILE A 7 -6.71 12.77 15.65
N PRO A 8 -7.87 13.45 15.51
CA PRO A 8 -9.08 12.83 14.99
C PRO A 8 -8.89 12.32 13.54
N ALA A 9 -8.20 13.10 12.71
CA ALA A 9 -7.92 12.71 11.32
C ALA A 9 -6.98 11.50 11.27
N TYR A 10 -5.99 11.44 12.15
CA TYR A 10 -5.06 10.32 12.26
C TYR A 10 -5.78 9.03 12.70
N LEU A 11 -6.64 9.13 13.72
CA LEU A 11 -7.44 7.99 14.21
C LEU A 11 -8.42 7.50 13.15
N ALA A 12 -9.11 8.42 12.46
CA ALA A 12 -10.00 8.09 11.36
C ALA A 12 -9.25 7.39 10.21
N LEU A 13 -8.07 7.89 9.85
CA LEU A 13 -7.22 7.27 8.83
C LEU A 13 -6.80 5.86 9.24
N GLY A 14 -6.36 5.68 10.49
CA GLY A 14 -5.97 4.37 11.02
C GLY A 14 -7.13 3.38 11.01
N PHE A 15 -8.33 3.82 11.40
CA PHE A 15 -9.53 3.00 11.35
C PHE A 15 -9.90 2.60 9.92
N VAL A 16 -9.99 3.55 8.99
CA VAL A 16 -10.31 3.29 7.58
C VAL A 16 -9.27 2.36 6.94
N TRP A 17 -8.00 2.57 7.25
CA TRP A 17 -6.93 1.75 6.71
C TRP A 17 -6.95 0.32 7.28
N GLY A 18 -7.21 0.18 8.59
CA GLY A 18 -7.39 -1.13 9.22
C GLY A 18 -8.56 -1.91 8.63
N CYS A 19 -9.70 -1.26 8.38
CA CYS A 19 -10.86 -1.88 7.71
C CYS A 19 -10.54 -2.34 6.27
N SER A 20 -9.50 -1.79 5.63
CA SER A 20 -9.13 -2.13 4.25
C SER A 20 -8.86 -3.62 4.07
N PHE A 21 -8.22 -4.29 5.04
CA PHE A 21 -7.94 -5.72 4.98
C PHE A 21 -9.20 -6.57 5.08
N LEU A 22 -10.16 -6.14 5.88
CA LEU A 22 -11.49 -6.78 5.96
C LEU A 22 -12.25 -6.63 4.63
N PHE A 23 -12.17 -5.47 3.98
CA PHE A 23 -12.79 -5.26 2.68
C PHE A 23 -12.14 -6.10 1.57
N ILE A 24 -10.82 -6.34 1.64
CA ILE A 24 -10.16 -7.28 0.71
C ILE A 24 -10.74 -8.68 0.92
N GLU A 25 -10.78 -9.17 2.15
CA GLU A 25 -11.32 -10.51 2.48
C GLU A 25 -12.76 -10.68 1.98
N LYS A 26 -13.62 -9.69 2.23
CA LYS A 26 -14.99 -9.71 1.73
C LYS A 26 -15.08 -9.58 0.20
N GLY A 27 -14.22 -8.79 -0.40
CA GLY A 27 -14.15 -8.65 -1.86
C GLY A 27 -13.76 -9.95 -2.57
N LEU A 28 -12.92 -10.77 -1.93
CA LEU A 28 -12.49 -12.07 -2.45
C LEU A 28 -13.62 -13.12 -2.50
N THR A 29 -14.77 -12.87 -1.86
CA THR A 29 -15.95 -13.72 -2.00
C THR A 29 -16.64 -13.55 -3.36
N PHE A 30 -16.44 -12.44 -4.05
CA PHE A 30 -17.10 -12.10 -5.32
C PHE A 30 -16.13 -11.94 -6.49
N LEU A 31 -14.87 -11.59 -6.20
CA LEU A 31 -13.86 -11.23 -7.19
C LEU A 31 -12.58 -12.04 -6.98
N THR A 32 -11.82 -12.19 -8.06
CA THR A 32 -10.45 -12.69 -7.95
C THR A 32 -9.53 -11.66 -7.26
N PRO A 33 -8.31 -12.04 -6.82
CA PRO A 33 -7.36 -11.10 -6.25
C PRO A 33 -7.06 -9.90 -7.13
N SER A 34 -6.89 -10.10 -8.45
CA SER A 34 -6.71 -9.02 -9.42
C SER A 34 -7.95 -8.14 -9.55
N GLY A 35 -9.14 -8.75 -9.48
CA GLY A 35 -10.42 -8.05 -9.49
C GLY A 35 -10.59 -7.14 -8.27
N VAL A 36 -10.30 -7.64 -7.08
CA VAL A 36 -10.32 -6.83 -5.84
C VAL A 36 -9.36 -5.66 -5.93
N ALA A 37 -8.11 -5.89 -6.37
CA ALA A 37 -7.11 -4.84 -6.52
C ALA A 37 -7.55 -3.77 -7.54
N PHE A 38 -8.09 -4.20 -8.69
CA PHE A 38 -8.61 -3.30 -9.75
C PHE A 38 -9.76 -2.44 -9.23
N VAL A 39 -10.81 -3.06 -8.67
CA VAL A 39 -12.01 -2.34 -8.22
C VAL A 39 -11.67 -1.32 -7.14
N ARG A 40 -10.79 -1.65 -6.20
CA ARG A 40 -10.30 -0.70 -5.19
C ARG A 40 -9.62 0.51 -5.81
N CYS A 41 -8.72 0.31 -6.77
CA CYS A 41 -8.03 1.39 -7.47
C CYS A 41 -9.00 2.21 -8.33
N ALA A 42 -9.93 1.57 -9.04
CA ALA A 42 -10.90 2.22 -9.90
C ALA A 42 -11.87 3.11 -9.12
N LEU A 43 -12.45 2.59 -8.02
CA LEU A 43 -13.34 3.37 -7.16
C LEU A 43 -12.60 4.54 -6.49
N GLY A 44 -11.37 4.31 -6.03
CA GLY A 44 -10.52 5.36 -5.48
C GLY A 44 -10.17 6.42 -6.52
N ALA A 45 -9.81 6.01 -7.73
CA ALA A 45 -9.55 6.93 -8.85
C ALA A 45 -10.78 7.76 -9.20
N LEU A 46 -11.95 7.13 -9.31
CA LEU A 46 -13.22 7.82 -9.60
C LEU A 46 -13.53 8.88 -8.55
N THR A 47 -13.45 8.50 -7.26
CA THR A 47 -13.70 9.41 -6.14
C THR A 47 -12.75 10.60 -6.16
N LEU A 48 -11.45 10.37 -6.38
CA LEU A 48 -10.46 11.44 -6.41
C LEU A 48 -10.57 12.31 -7.68
N VAL A 49 -10.97 11.76 -8.82
CA VAL A 49 -11.25 12.56 -10.03
C VAL A 49 -12.42 13.51 -9.79
N ILE A 50 -13.48 13.04 -9.11
CA ILE A 50 -14.60 13.91 -8.71
C ILE A 50 -14.10 15.02 -7.79
N LEU A 51 -13.29 14.68 -6.79
CA LEU A 51 -12.71 15.67 -5.87
C LEU A 51 -11.83 16.70 -6.58
N LEU A 52 -11.00 16.27 -7.54
CA LEU A 52 -10.18 17.17 -8.36
C LEU A 52 -11.06 18.18 -9.14
N LYS A 53 -12.14 17.69 -9.76
CA LYS A 53 -13.08 18.56 -10.48
C LYS A 53 -13.73 19.58 -9.53
N LEU A 54 -14.17 19.16 -8.35
CA LEU A 54 -14.75 20.05 -7.34
C LEU A 54 -13.76 21.10 -6.85
N LYS A 55 -12.49 20.72 -6.67
CA LYS A 55 -11.40 21.64 -6.27
C LYS A 55 -10.81 22.45 -7.44
N ARG A 56 -11.26 22.22 -8.67
CA ARG A 56 -10.72 22.84 -9.91
C ARG A 56 -9.21 22.61 -10.08
N LEU A 57 -8.70 21.47 -9.61
CA LEU A 57 -7.32 21.05 -9.79
C LEU A 57 -7.18 20.30 -11.11
N HIS A 58 -5.99 20.37 -11.72
CA HIS A 58 -5.69 19.75 -13.00
C HIS A 58 -4.60 18.69 -12.86
N LEU A 59 -4.73 17.63 -13.65
CA LEU A 59 -3.69 16.59 -13.76
C LEU A 59 -2.41 17.15 -14.41
N PRO A 60 -1.23 16.56 -14.12
CA PRO A 60 0.02 16.98 -14.74
C PRO A 60 -0.04 16.85 -16.28
N LYS A 61 0.55 17.78 -17.00
CA LYS A 61 0.62 17.73 -18.48
C LYS A 61 1.88 17.02 -18.99
N ASP A 62 2.93 16.95 -18.16
CA ASP A 62 4.23 16.38 -18.54
C ASP A 62 4.21 14.86 -18.40
N LEU A 63 4.47 14.14 -19.50
CA LEU A 63 4.57 12.67 -19.54
C LEU A 63 5.68 12.11 -18.65
N ARG A 64 6.74 12.88 -18.37
CA ARG A 64 7.81 12.45 -17.46
C ARG A 64 7.28 12.33 -16.02
N ILE A 65 6.37 13.22 -15.64
CA ILE A 65 5.71 13.15 -14.32
C ILE A 65 4.82 11.92 -14.26
N TRP A 66 4.07 11.63 -15.32
CA TRP A 66 3.24 10.42 -15.41
C TRP A 66 4.07 9.14 -15.27
N PHE A 67 5.21 9.06 -15.94
CA PHE A 67 6.10 7.89 -15.83
C PHE A 67 6.64 7.71 -14.40
N LYS A 68 7.09 8.79 -13.74
CA LYS A 68 7.54 8.75 -12.35
C LYS A 68 6.42 8.29 -11.42
N LEU A 69 5.22 8.82 -11.60
CA LEU A 69 4.04 8.45 -10.81
C LEU A 69 3.57 7.02 -11.12
N TRP A 70 3.80 6.51 -12.32
CA TRP A 70 3.52 5.13 -12.67
C TRP A 70 4.40 4.15 -11.89
N ILE A 71 5.69 4.41 -11.75
CA ILE A 71 6.57 3.61 -10.89
C ILE A 71 6.07 3.60 -9.45
N VAL A 72 5.69 4.76 -8.91
CA VAL A 72 5.11 4.83 -7.56
C VAL A 72 3.79 4.06 -7.49
N SER A 73 2.95 4.16 -8.51
CA SER A 73 1.67 3.46 -8.60
C SER A 73 1.84 1.94 -8.61
N LEU A 74 2.84 1.43 -9.33
CA LEU A 74 3.18 0.01 -9.34
C LEU A 74 3.59 -0.47 -7.93
N LEU A 75 4.50 0.28 -7.28
CA LEU A 75 5.07 -0.09 -5.99
C LEU A 75 4.13 0.16 -4.81
N LEU A 76 3.16 1.07 -4.93
CA LEU A 76 2.30 1.47 -3.81
C LEU A 76 0.87 0.94 -3.93
N ASN A 77 0.40 0.68 -5.15
CA ASN A 77 -1.00 0.32 -5.40
C ASN A 77 -1.14 -1.01 -6.13
N SER A 78 -0.55 -1.15 -7.33
CA SER A 78 -0.84 -2.29 -8.22
C SER A 78 -0.25 -3.60 -7.70
N ILE A 79 1.09 -3.67 -7.54
CA ILE A 79 1.78 -4.89 -7.11
C ILE A 79 1.34 -5.28 -5.68
N PRO A 80 1.42 -4.39 -4.66
CA PRO A 80 0.98 -4.73 -3.33
C PRO A 80 -0.51 -5.06 -3.25
N GLY A 81 -1.35 -4.38 -4.04
CA GLY A 81 -2.79 -4.65 -4.08
C GLY A 81 -3.10 -6.08 -4.48
N VAL A 82 -2.46 -6.58 -5.53
CA VAL A 82 -2.62 -7.98 -5.97
C VAL A 82 -2.00 -8.95 -4.96
N LEU A 83 -0.79 -8.67 -4.46
CA LEU A 83 -0.09 -9.54 -3.51
C LEU A 83 -0.87 -9.69 -2.20
N PHE A 84 -1.40 -8.61 -1.62
CA PHE A 84 -2.24 -8.67 -0.42
C PHE A 84 -3.51 -9.45 -0.68
N ALA A 85 -4.19 -9.20 -1.80
CA ALA A 85 -5.41 -9.92 -2.13
C ALA A 85 -5.17 -11.42 -2.37
N THR A 86 -4.08 -11.77 -3.06
CA THR A 86 -3.71 -13.19 -3.28
C THR A 86 -3.35 -13.87 -1.95
N ALA A 87 -2.52 -13.23 -1.13
CA ALA A 87 -2.12 -13.80 0.15
C ALA A 87 -3.31 -14.01 1.11
N GLN A 88 -4.29 -13.10 1.10
CA GLN A 88 -5.49 -13.20 1.96
C GLN A 88 -6.46 -14.32 1.55
N GLN A 89 -6.18 -15.09 0.50
CA GLN A 89 -6.88 -16.34 0.24
C GLN A 89 -6.44 -17.46 1.22
N ASP A 90 -5.19 -17.39 1.71
CA ASP A 90 -4.56 -18.41 2.54
C ASP A 90 -4.22 -17.93 3.96
N VAL A 91 -4.40 -16.65 4.26
CA VAL A 91 -4.14 -16.04 5.57
C VAL A 91 -5.25 -15.09 5.99
N THR A 92 -5.36 -14.87 7.30
CA THR A 92 -6.38 -13.96 7.86
C THR A 92 -6.05 -12.50 7.58
N SER A 93 -7.08 -11.64 7.53
CA SER A 93 -6.93 -10.17 7.46
C SER A 93 -6.08 -9.61 8.61
N ILE A 94 -6.16 -10.25 9.79
CA ILE A 94 -5.36 -9.86 10.96
C ILE A 94 -3.87 -10.04 10.67
N LEU A 95 -3.47 -11.20 10.13
CA LEU A 95 -2.07 -11.48 9.79
C LEU A 95 -1.58 -10.53 8.69
N ALA A 96 -2.39 -10.30 7.66
CA ALA A 96 -2.07 -9.35 6.60
C ALA A 96 -1.85 -7.93 7.15
N GLY A 97 -2.72 -7.46 8.05
CA GLY A 97 -2.58 -6.17 8.73
C GLY A 97 -1.33 -6.08 9.61
N LEU A 98 -1.00 -7.15 10.34
CA LEU A 98 0.21 -7.21 11.16
C LEU A 98 1.48 -7.15 10.30
N ILE A 99 1.55 -7.92 9.21
CA ILE A 99 2.69 -7.85 8.28
C ILE A 99 2.77 -6.45 7.66
N ASN A 100 1.65 -5.85 7.29
CA ASN A 100 1.65 -4.47 6.79
C ASN A 100 2.19 -3.46 7.81
N ALA A 101 1.99 -3.67 9.10
CA ALA A 101 2.55 -2.83 10.15
C ALA A 101 4.09 -2.87 10.22
N THR A 102 4.74 -3.84 9.54
CA THR A 102 6.21 -3.89 9.39
C THR A 102 6.74 -2.92 8.34
N THR A 103 5.87 -2.20 7.60
CA THR A 103 6.27 -1.25 6.53
C THR A 103 7.33 -0.24 6.97
N PRO A 104 7.26 0.41 8.16
CA PRO A 104 8.32 1.32 8.60
C PRO A 104 9.68 0.63 8.78
N LEU A 105 9.68 -0.63 9.24
CA LEU A 105 10.87 -1.45 9.38
C LEU A 105 11.49 -1.73 8.01
N MET A 106 10.67 -2.19 7.06
CA MET A 106 11.12 -2.48 5.71
C MET A 106 11.64 -1.22 5.00
N THR A 107 10.94 -0.09 5.19
CA THR A 107 11.38 1.20 4.64
C THR A 107 12.77 1.58 5.14
N LEU A 108 13.03 1.42 6.44
CA LEU A 108 14.33 1.73 7.01
C LEU A 108 15.41 0.75 6.52
N LEU A 109 15.10 -0.55 6.40
CA LEU A 109 16.05 -1.53 5.83
C LEU A 109 16.43 -1.15 4.39
N VAL A 110 15.45 -0.78 3.56
CA VAL A 110 15.70 -0.30 2.19
C VAL A 110 16.54 0.98 2.19
N MET A 111 16.24 1.93 3.08
CA MET A 111 17.03 3.16 3.20
C MET A 111 18.48 2.87 3.58
N LEU A 112 18.72 1.98 4.54
CA LEU A 112 20.07 1.60 4.96
C LEU A 112 20.84 0.84 3.86
N ALA A 113 20.16 0.01 3.09
CA ALA A 113 20.77 -0.81 2.04
C ALA A 113 21.03 -0.01 0.75
N ALA A 114 20.04 0.75 0.28
CA ALA A 114 20.07 1.37 -1.04
C ALA A 114 20.38 2.88 -1.01
N PHE A 115 20.16 3.54 0.13
CA PHE A 115 20.25 5.00 0.25
C PHE A 115 21.17 5.41 1.40
N LYS A 116 22.43 4.97 1.34
CA LYS A 116 23.45 5.15 2.39
C LYS A 116 23.74 6.61 2.79
N GLU A 117 23.31 7.57 1.99
CA GLU A 117 23.49 9.00 2.25
C GLU A 117 22.55 9.57 3.34
N GLU A 118 21.45 8.87 3.64
CA GLU A 118 20.53 9.30 4.70
C GLU A 118 21.03 8.84 6.07
N LYS A 119 21.41 9.82 6.90
CA LYS A 119 21.86 9.55 8.28
C LYS A 119 20.65 9.14 9.11
N VAL A 120 20.59 7.87 9.48
CA VAL A 120 19.58 7.36 10.43
C VAL A 120 20.07 7.65 11.85
N SER A 121 19.28 8.37 12.63
CA SER A 121 19.60 8.73 14.01
C SER A 121 19.59 7.48 14.93
N PHE A 122 20.29 7.56 16.05
CA PHE A 122 20.30 6.49 17.06
C PHE A 122 18.88 6.18 17.55
N ASN A 123 18.06 7.20 17.82
CA ASN A 123 16.68 7.04 18.27
C ASN A 123 15.80 6.31 17.24
N GLN A 124 16.04 6.53 15.94
CA GLN A 124 15.32 5.80 14.88
C GLN A 124 15.72 4.33 14.85
N LYS A 125 17.01 4.02 15.00
CA LYS A 125 17.50 2.63 15.09
C LYS A 125 16.93 1.92 16.31
N PHE A 126 16.94 2.60 17.45
CA PHE A 126 16.40 2.05 18.70
C PHE A 126 14.88 1.80 18.59
N GLY A 127 14.12 2.79 18.09
CA GLY A 127 12.68 2.63 17.84
C GLY A 127 12.37 1.48 16.87
N LEU A 128 13.25 1.26 15.87
CA LEU A 128 13.14 0.14 14.96
C LEU A 128 13.28 -1.22 15.67
N ILE A 129 14.29 -1.35 16.54
CA ILE A 129 14.52 -2.59 17.31
C ILE A 129 13.30 -2.86 18.20
N VAL A 130 12.82 -1.85 18.92
CA VAL A 130 11.63 -1.98 19.77
C VAL A 130 10.40 -2.35 18.94
N GLY A 131 10.20 -1.72 17.80
CA GLY A 131 9.10 -2.05 16.87
C GLY A 131 9.21 -3.46 16.32
N ALA A 132 10.42 -3.89 15.93
CA ALA A 132 10.67 -5.25 15.44
C ALA A 132 10.37 -6.30 16.52
N THR A 133 10.86 -6.08 17.75
CA THR A 133 10.58 -7.01 18.86
C THR A 133 9.09 -7.06 19.18
N GLY A 134 8.38 -5.93 19.17
CA GLY A 134 6.93 -5.88 19.35
C GLY A 134 6.18 -6.70 18.29
N ILE A 135 6.55 -6.55 17.02
CA ILE A 135 5.96 -7.31 15.91
C ILE A 135 6.25 -8.80 16.07
N LEU A 136 7.50 -9.20 16.33
CA LEU A 136 7.88 -10.60 16.56
C LEU A 136 7.12 -11.23 17.74
N THR A 137 6.85 -10.42 18.79
CA THR A 137 6.06 -10.85 19.94
C THR A 137 4.60 -11.11 19.56
N VAL A 138 3.99 -10.19 18.81
CA VAL A 138 2.59 -10.33 18.36
C VAL A 138 2.44 -11.49 17.40
N PHE A 139 3.41 -11.73 16.53
CA PHE A 139 3.44 -12.88 15.62
C PHE A 139 3.59 -14.22 16.37
N GLY A 140 4.09 -14.20 17.61
CA GLY A 140 4.41 -15.43 18.34
C GLY A 140 5.39 -16.31 17.55
N VAL A 141 6.44 -15.71 16.97
CA VAL A 141 7.38 -16.36 16.02
C VAL A 141 7.98 -17.65 16.61
N TRP A 142 8.09 -17.73 17.92
CA TRP A 142 8.52 -18.94 18.66
C TRP A 142 7.54 -20.11 18.60
N ASN A 143 6.27 -19.87 18.21
CA ASN A 143 5.27 -20.92 17.99
C ASN A 143 5.20 -21.38 16.53
N GLY A 144 6.10 -20.88 15.67
CA GLY A 144 6.08 -21.10 14.23
C GLY A 144 4.99 -20.29 13.51
N LEU A 145 4.86 -20.49 12.21
CA LEU A 145 3.82 -19.82 11.39
C LEU A 145 2.41 -20.43 11.60
N GLY A 146 2.28 -21.43 12.48
CA GLY A 146 1.03 -22.17 12.62
C GLY A 146 0.61 -22.82 11.30
N ASN A 147 -0.69 -22.75 10.98
CA ASN A 147 -1.24 -23.27 9.72
C ASN A 147 -1.20 -22.26 8.56
N ASN A 148 -0.44 -21.14 8.71
CA ASN A 148 -0.37 -20.12 7.67
C ASN A 148 0.54 -20.57 6.51
N SER A 149 0.10 -20.32 5.29
CA SER A 149 0.88 -20.61 4.08
C SER A 149 2.16 -19.76 4.05
N THR A 150 3.33 -20.42 3.98
CA THR A 150 4.61 -19.73 3.83
C THR A 150 4.64 -18.86 2.58
N THR A 151 4.04 -19.32 1.48
CA THR A 151 3.95 -18.57 0.23
C THR A 151 3.16 -17.27 0.43
N ALA A 152 2.02 -17.33 1.13
CA ALA A 152 1.22 -16.15 1.43
C ALA A 152 1.98 -15.13 2.28
N VAL A 153 2.72 -15.59 3.30
CA VAL A 153 3.57 -14.72 4.12
C VAL A 153 4.66 -14.06 3.28
N LEU A 154 5.31 -14.80 2.38
CA LEU A 154 6.32 -14.24 1.46
C LEU A 154 5.73 -13.21 0.51
N MET A 155 4.51 -13.43 -0.01
CA MET A 155 3.79 -12.42 -0.83
C MET A 155 3.52 -11.13 -0.05
N LEU A 156 3.09 -11.23 1.22
CA LEU A 156 2.88 -10.07 2.07
C LEU A 156 4.19 -9.32 2.35
N LEU A 157 5.28 -10.03 2.63
CA LEU A 157 6.60 -9.42 2.82
C LEU A 157 7.10 -8.73 1.54
N LEU A 158 6.86 -9.32 0.37
CA LEU A 158 7.17 -8.69 -0.92
C LEU A 158 6.33 -7.42 -1.15
N ALA A 159 5.06 -7.42 -0.78
CA ALA A 159 4.21 -6.24 -0.85
C ALA A 159 4.73 -5.11 0.05
N VAL A 160 5.13 -5.45 1.29
CA VAL A 160 5.72 -4.48 2.23
C VAL A 160 7.09 -3.98 1.75
N LEU A 161 7.88 -4.82 1.07
CA LEU A 161 9.12 -4.41 0.42
C LEU A 161 8.86 -3.38 -0.70
N CYS A 162 7.82 -3.59 -1.51
CA CYS A 162 7.41 -2.60 -2.52
C CYS A 162 7.08 -1.24 -1.86
N TYR A 163 6.35 -1.23 -0.75
CA TYR A 163 6.12 -0.01 0.04
C TYR A 163 7.44 0.59 0.53
N GLY A 164 8.33 -0.23 1.09
CA GLY A 164 9.63 0.20 1.58
C GLY A 164 10.48 0.90 0.51
N ILE A 165 10.40 0.45 -0.74
CA ILE A 165 11.09 1.06 -1.90
C ILE A 165 10.35 2.33 -2.35
N SER A 166 9.01 2.32 -2.34
CA SER A 166 8.21 3.42 -2.88
C SER A 166 8.38 4.72 -2.10
N TYR A 167 8.51 4.67 -0.77
CA TYR A 167 8.63 5.86 0.07
C TYR A 167 9.91 6.67 -0.20
N PRO A 168 11.13 6.11 -0.16
CA PRO A 168 12.34 6.86 -0.50
C PRO A 168 12.36 7.29 -1.97
N TYR A 169 11.83 6.50 -2.89
CA TYR A 169 11.69 6.90 -4.28
C TYR A 169 10.78 8.12 -4.41
N THR A 170 9.60 8.11 -3.78
CA THR A 170 8.65 9.23 -3.77
C THR A 170 9.28 10.48 -3.17
N LYS A 171 10.00 10.34 -2.06
CA LYS A 171 10.70 11.45 -1.40
C LYS A 171 11.68 12.16 -2.34
N ARG A 172 12.43 11.40 -3.14
CA ARG A 172 13.48 11.94 -4.03
C ARG A 172 12.95 12.43 -5.37
N THR A 173 11.92 11.78 -5.92
CA THR A 173 11.50 12.03 -7.32
C THR A 173 10.17 12.78 -7.45
N ILE A 174 9.28 12.66 -6.47
CA ILE A 174 7.92 13.21 -6.53
C ILE A 174 7.76 14.44 -5.65
N ILE A 175 8.23 14.39 -4.40
CA ILE A 175 8.11 15.55 -3.48
C ILE A 175 8.71 16.84 -4.07
N PRO A 176 9.88 16.82 -4.76
CA PRO A 176 10.44 18.02 -5.38
C PRO A 176 9.57 18.67 -6.47
N LEU A 177 8.58 17.95 -6.99
CA LEU A 177 7.67 18.48 -8.01
C LEU A 177 6.61 19.43 -7.40
N GLN A 178 6.47 19.47 -6.08
CA GLN A 178 5.56 20.34 -5.32
C GLN A 178 4.09 20.30 -5.82
N LEU A 179 3.66 19.17 -6.35
CA LEU A 179 2.28 18.98 -6.79
C LEU A 179 1.36 18.77 -5.58
N PRO A 180 0.09 19.23 -5.64
CA PRO A 180 -0.91 18.95 -4.61
C PRO A 180 -1.06 17.43 -4.37
N SER A 181 -1.23 17.04 -3.12
CA SER A 181 -1.38 15.62 -2.74
C SER A 181 -2.56 14.93 -3.43
N GLU A 182 -3.64 15.66 -3.66
CA GLU A 182 -4.81 15.17 -4.38
C GLU A 182 -4.49 14.84 -5.84
N VAL A 183 -3.68 15.68 -6.50
CA VAL A 183 -3.24 15.45 -7.88
C VAL A 183 -2.34 14.21 -7.95
N LEU A 184 -1.41 14.08 -7.00
CA LEU A 184 -0.50 12.92 -6.93
C LEU A 184 -1.29 11.63 -6.71
N ALA A 185 -2.18 11.60 -5.71
CA ALA A 185 -2.98 10.42 -5.39
C ALA A 185 -3.91 10.02 -6.54
N THR A 186 -4.58 11.01 -7.16
CA THR A 186 -5.47 10.75 -8.32
C THR A 186 -4.70 10.14 -9.47
N THR A 187 -3.56 10.74 -9.85
CA THR A 187 -2.74 10.25 -10.97
C THR A 187 -2.25 8.82 -10.71
N GLN A 188 -1.79 8.53 -9.47
CA GLN A 188 -1.36 7.19 -9.09
C GLN A 188 -2.49 6.15 -9.21
N LEU A 189 -3.70 6.48 -8.72
CA LEU A 189 -4.83 5.54 -8.79
C LEU A 189 -5.37 5.35 -10.20
N ILE A 190 -5.35 6.39 -11.05
CA ILE A 190 -5.64 6.25 -12.48
C ILE A 190 -4.65 5.28 -13.12
N LEU A 191 -3.36 5.48 -12.88
CA LEU A 191 -2.30 4.62 -13.43
C LEU A 191 -2.39 3.19 -12.91
N ALA A 192 -2.71 2.99 -11.61
CA ALA A 192 -2.95 1.67 -11.05
C ALA A 192 -4.14 0.98 -11.72
N THR A 193 -5.24 1.71 -11.89
CA THR A 193 -6.44 1.20 -12.56
C THR A 193 -6.12 0.76 -14.00
N LEU A 194 -5.43 1.61 -14.76
CA LEU A 194 -5.04 1.28 -16.14
C LEU A 194 -4.08 0.08 -16.21
N THR A 195 -3.17 -0.03 -15.24
CA THR A 195 -2.22 -1.16 -15.18
C THR A 195 -2.92 -2.47 -14.81
N LEU A 196 -3.92 -2.43 -13.93
CA LEU A 196 -4.66 -3.61 -13.49
C LEU A 196 -5.80 -4.00 -14.44
N LEU A 197 -6.22 -3.09 -15.31
CA LEU A 197 -7.34 -3.32 -16.25
C LEU A 197 -7.16 -4.57 -17.12
N PRO A 198 -6.01 -4.84 -17.75
CA PRO A 198 -5.80 -6.07 -18.52
C PRO A 198 -5.96 -7.34 -17.66
N LEU A 199 -5.43 -7.33 -16.44
CA LEU A 199 -5.56 -8.46 -15.51
C LEU A 199 -7.02 -8.68 -15.09
N TYR A 200 -7.76 -7.58 -14.92
CA TYR A 200 -9.18 -7.64 -14.59
C TYR A 200 -10.02 -8.21 -15.75
N ILE A 201 -9.74 -7.78 -16.98
CA ILE A 201 -10.47 -8.28 -18.16
C ILE A 201 -10.21 -9.77 -18.38
N LEU A 202 -8.98 -10.23 -18.12
CA LEU A 202 -8.60 -11.64 -18.34
C LEU A 202 -9.10 -12.56 -17.22
N ASN A 203 -9.05 -12.13 -15.96
CA ASN A 203 -9.28 -12.99 -14.80
C ASN A 203 -9.95 -12.25 -13.63
N GLY A 204 -10.70 -11.18 -13.87
CA GLY A 204 -11.18 -10.30 -12.77
C GLY A 204 -12.46 -10.76 -12.09
N SER A 205 -13.35 -11.45 -12.81
CA SER A 205 -14.54 -12.10 -12.27
C SER A 205 -14.21 -13.54 -11.87
N ARG A 206 -14.74 -14.00 -10.76
CA ARG A 206 -14.91 -15.43 -10.54
C ARG A 206 -16.04 -15.84 -11.50
N ASP A 207 -15.73 -16.65 -12.51
CA ASP A 207 -16.75 -17.41 -13.18
C ASP A 207 -17.23 -18.44 -12.15
N ASP A 208 -18.23 -18.04 -11.37
CA ASP A 208 -18.84 -18.93 -10.43
C ASP A 208 -19.47 -20.07 -11.25
N GLU A 209 -18.99 -21.26 -11.03
CA GLU A 209 -19.78 -22.46 -11.21
C GLU A 209 -21.06 -22.25 -10.38
N ILE A 210 -22.14 -21.78 -11.03
CA ILE A 210 -23.50 -21.83 -10.53
C ILE A 210 -24.03 -23.24 -10.75
#